data_5ede996cc096a28b389873bfa4330f04
#
_entry.id   5ede996cc096a28b389873bfa4330f04
#
_cell.length_a   1.000
_cell.length_b   1.000
_cell.length_c   1.000
_cell.angle_alpha   90.00
_cell.angle_beta   90.00
_cell.angle_gamma   90.00
#
_symmetry.space_group_name_H-M   'P 1'
#
loop_
_entity.id
_entity.type
_entity.pdbx_description
1 polymer ?
#
loop_
_entity_poly.entity_id
_entity_poly.type
_entity_poly.pdbx_seq_one_letter_code
_entity_poly.pdbx_strand_id
1 'polypeptide(L)'
;FMCQCPNRTGMQYLVAVDGSVESDQAVEYAATHAAGLGATLEVVHVLEPETELVDGEIVLPGGDRATDIGEQILNRARQRAVEAAADHDGDLDTDTKLLTGRPSDAIADYADRAGVDAIYVGNRGLTEEREQVVGSVAKSVVDKATVPVTVIR
;
A
#
# COMPACT_ATOMS: atom_id res chain seq x y z
N PHE A 1 19.17 -6.42 25.31
CA PHE A 1 18.84 -6.39 24.84
C PHE A 1 18.59 -6.68 24.26
N MET A 2 18.84 -7.03 24.32
CA MET A 2 18.66 -7.18 23.39
C MET A 2 17.72 -7.13 22.78
N CYS A 3 17.73 -6.68 22.34
CA CYS A 3 16.70 -6.45 21.53
C CYS A 3 15.97 -7.52 21.11
N GLN A 4 14.95 -7.45 21.18
CA GLN A 4 14.24 -8.27 20.80
C GLN A 4 13.49 -8.09 19.66
N CYS A 5 13.75 -7.22 18.81
CA CYS A 5 13.18 -7.26 17.51
C CYS A 5 13.90 -8.31 16.76
N PRO A 6 13.50 -9.52 16.94
CA PRO A 6 14.20 -10.58 16.30
C PRO A 6 14.06 -10.36 14.83
N ASN A 7 15.01 -10.47 14.11
CA ASN A 7 15.00 -10.44 12.69
C ASN A 7 14.71 -9.12 12.04
N ARG A 8 14.57 -8.07 12.79
CA ARG A 8 14.47 -6.79 12.15
C ARG A 8 15.85 -6.28 11.96
N THR A 9 16.46 -6.82 10.95
CA THR A 9 17.76 -6.37 10.60
C THR A 9 17.73 -5.08 9.89
N GLY A 10 16.57 -4.54 9.70
CA GLY A 10 16.64 -3.40 8.93
C GLY A 10 15.36 -2.73 8.65
N MET A 11 15.18 -2.36 7.43
CA MET A 11 14.11 -1.50 7.01
C MET A 11 12.81 -2.21 6.86
N GLN A 12 11.74 -1.50 7.07
CA GLN A 12 10.40 -1.93 6.79
C GLN A 12 9.82 -0.96 5.77
N TYR A 13 9.35 -1.49 4.66
CA TYR A 13 8.76 -0.68 3.60
C TYR A 13 7.26 -0.91 3.54
N LEU A 14 6.54 0.10 3.09
CA LEU A 14 5.09 0.04 2.94
C LEU A 14 4.73 0.39 1.50
N VAL A 15 3.83 -0.37 0.90
CA VAL A 15 3.28 -0.04 -0.41
C VAL A 15 1.75 0.00 -0.31
N ALA A 16 1.16 1.06 -0.85
CA ALA A 16 -0.30 1.21 -0.87
C ALA A 16 -0.83 0.80 -2.23
N VAL A 17 -1.89 0.01 -2.24
CA VAL A 17 -2.47 -0.52 -3.47
C VAL A 17 -3.95 -0.19 -3.56
N ASP A 18 -4.43 0.02 -4.77
CA ASP A 18 -5.85 0.27 -5.04
C ASP A 18 -6.38 -0.60 -6.18
N GLY A 19 -5.59 -1.56 -6.64
CA GLY A 19 -5.98 -2.42 -7.75
C GLY A 19 -5.64 -1.88 -9.12
N SER A 20 -5.06 -0.69 -9.21
CA SER A 20 -4.68 -0.09 -10.49
C SER A 20 -3.37 -0.68 -11.00
N VAL A 21 -3.09 -0.46 -12.30
CA VAL A 21 -1.84 -0.88 -12.91
C VAL A 21 -0.66 -0.18 -12.25
N GLU A 22 -0.82 1.09 -11.93
CA GLU A 22 0.23 1.86 -11.28
C GLU A 22 0.55 1.30 -9.89
N SER A 23 -0.46 0.88 -9.14
CA SER A 23 -0.21 0.27 -7.84
C SER A 23 0.44 -1.10 -7.98
N ASP A 24 0.11 -1.86 -9.02
CA ASP A 24 0.77 -3.12 -9.31
C ASP A 24 2.27 -2.91 -9.57
N GLN A 25 2.59 -1.88 -10.34
CA GLN A 25 3.99 -1.53 -10.60
C GLN A 25 4.71 -1.09 -9.33
N ALA A 26 4.01 -0.36 -8.47
CA ALA A 26 4.58 0.05 -7.20
C ALA A 26 4.90 -1.16 -6.32
N VAL A 27 4.04 -2.17 -6.32
CA VAL A 27 4.28 -3.40 -5.58
C VAL A 27 5.55 -4.10 -6.08
N GLU A 28 5.68 -4.24 -7.38
CA GLU A 28 6.85 -4.91 -7.96
C GLU A 28 8.14 -4.16 -7.61
N TYR A 29 8.10 -2.85 -7.72
CA TYR A 29 9.26 -2.02 -7.43
C TYR A 29 9.63 -2.11 -5.94
N ALA A 30 8.63 -1.99 -5.07
CA ALA A 30 8.85 -2.06 -3.62
C ALA A 30 9.37 -3.44 -3.21
N ALA A 31 8.82 -4.49 -3.79
CA ALA A 31 9.23 -5.86 -3.47
C ALA A 31 10.69 -6.11 -3.89
N THR A 32 11.06 -5.63 -5.06
CA THR A 32 12.42 -5.77 -5.55
C THR A 32 13.41 -5.04 -4.64
N HIS A 33 13.07 -3.81 -4.25
CA HIS A 33 13.92 -3.03 -3.35
C HIS A 33 13.99 -3.67 -1.97
N ALA A 34 12.87 -4.10 -1.42
CA ALA A 34 12.84 -4.73 -0.11
C ALA A 34 13.67 -6.02 -0.10
N ALA A 35 13.51 -6.85 -1.11
CA ALA A 35 14.25 -8.09 -1.22
C ALA A 35 15.76 -7.82 -1.32
N GLY A 36 16.14 -6.82 -2.11
CA GLY A 36 17.55 -6.48 -2.29
C GLY A 36 18.23 -5.94 -1.03
N LEU A 37 17.45 -5.33 -0.15
CA LEU A 37 17.98 -4.71 1.06
C LEU A 37 17.71 -5.54 2.32
N GLY A 38 17.07 -6.69 2.18
CA GLY A 38 16.70 -7.48 3.35
C GLY A 38 15.61 -6.83 4.18
N ALA A 39 14.80 -5.97 3.58
CA ALA A 39 13.72 -5.30 4.27
C ALA A 39 12.44 -6.12 4.25
N THR A 40 11.52 -5.81 5.15
CA THR A 40 10.17 -6.38 5.09
C THR A 40 9.27 -5.45 4.30
N LEU A 41 8.21 -5.99 3.72
CA LEU A 41 7.26 -5.20 2.95
C LEU A 41 5.85 -5.40 3.49
N GLU A 42 5.18 -4.30 3.77
CA GLU A 42 3.79 -4.35 4.16
C GLU A 42 2.94 -3.74 3.04
N VAL A 43 1.93 -4.48 2.63
CA VAL A 43 1.02 -4.05 1.56
C VAL A 43 -0.27 -3.60 2.22
N VAL A 44 -0.70 -2.37 1.95
CA VAL A 44 -1.92 -1.83 2.53
C VAL A 44 -2.90 -1.42 1.45
N HIS A 45 -4.18 -1.56 1.76
CA HIS A 45 -5.28 -1.07 0.95
C HIS A 45 -6.22 -0.31 1.86
N VAL A 46 -6.75 0.82 1.40
CA VAL A 46 -7.62 1.66 2.21
C VAL A 46 -9.04 1.59 1.68
N LEU A 47 -9.97 1.23 2.54
CA LEU A 47 -11.40 1.31 2.25
C LEU A 47 -11.89 2.69 2.65
N GLU A 48 -12.46 3.40 1.69
CA GLU A 48 -13.02 4.72 1.97
C GLU A 48 -14.44 4.56 2.51
N PRO A 49 -14.75 5.18 3.65
CA PRO A 49 -16.09 5.07 4.22
C PRO A 49 -17.05 6.06 3.54
N GLU A 50 -17.29 5.88 2.25
CA GLU A 50 -18.24 6.71 1.54
C GLU A 50 -19.63 6.12 1.63
N THR A 51 -20.63 6.97 1.83
CA THR A 51 -22.01 6.53 1.78
C THR A 51 -22.53 6.71 0.35
N GLU A 52 -23.13 5.67 -0.19
CA GLU A 52 -23.76 5.73 -1.49
C GLU A 52 -25.26 5.63 -1.34
N LEU A 53 -25.98 6.35 -2.20
CA LEU A 53 -27.42 6.21 -2.29
C LEU A 53 -27.72 5.17 -3.35
N VAL A 54 -28.22 4.02 -2.90
CA VAL A 54 -28.66 2.96 -3.80
C VAL A 54 -30.15 2.77 -3.59
N ASP A 55 -30.93 3.01 -4.63
CA ASP A 55 -32.39 2.88 -4.61
C ASP A 55 -33.05 3.71 -3.49
N GLY A 56 -32.50 4.88 -3.21
CA GLY A 56 -33.04 5.78 -2.18
C GLY A 56 -32.60 5.45 -0.77
N GLU A 57 -31.78 4.42 -0.58
CA GLU A 57 -31.26 4.08 0.73
C GLU A 57 -29.78 4.40 0.81
N ILE A 58 -29.36 4.84 1.99
CA ILE A 58 -27.96 5.10 2.25
C ILE A 58 -27.26 3.79 2.57
N VAL A 59 -26.32 3.40 1.72
CA VAL A 59 -25.54 2.20 1.92
C VAL A 59 -24.17 2.63 2.39
N LEU A 60 -23.74 2.07 3.52
CA LEU A 60 -22.39 2.31 4.01
C LEU A 60 -21.43 1.36 3.31
N PRO A 61 -20.43 1.88 2.60
CA PRO A 61 -19.38 1.02 2.11
C PRO A 61 -18.54 0.59 3.30
N GLY A 62 -18.18 -0.60 3.36
CA GLY A 62 -17.54 -1.20 4.51
C GLY A 62 -18.30 -2.41 4.94
N GLY A 63 -19.33 -2.77 4.17
CA GLY A 63 -19.97 -4.04 4.35
C GLY A 63 -19.07 -5.16 3.84
N ASP A 64 -19.52 -6.39 4.01
CA ASP A 64 -18.74 -7.59 3.69
C ASP A 64 -18.20 -7.57 2.27
N ARG A 65 -18.94 -7.02 1.34
CA ARG A 65 -18.52 -7.00 -0.06
C ARG A 65 -17.30 -6.11 -0.31
N ALA A 66 -17.29 -4.93 0.30
CA ALA A 66 -16.16 -4.02 0.17
C ALA A 66 -14.92 -4.62 0.82
N THR A 67 -15.09 -5.25 1.96
CA THR A 67 -14.02 -5.93 2.65
C THR A 67 -13.46 -7.07 1.81
N ASP A 68 -14.34 -7.89 1.21
CA ASP A 68 -13.91 -8.99 0.35
C ASP A 68 -13.11 -8.50 -0.85
N ILE A 69 -13.56 -7.44 -1.49
CA ILE A 69 -12.85 -6.86 -2.62
C ILE A 69 -11.48 -6.34 -2.19
N GLY A 70 -11.42 -5.66 -1.05
CA GLY A 70 -10.18 -5.16 -0.50
C GLY A 70 -9.19 -6.28 -0.19
N GLU A 71 -9.67 -7.37 0.39
CA GLU A 71 -8.83 -8.51 0.67
C GLU A 71 -8.32 -9.18 -0.60
N GLN A 72 -9.13 -9.24 -1.66
CA GLN A 72 -8.70 -9.76 -2.94
C GLN A 72 -7.59 -8.89 -3.55
N ILE A 73 -7.73 -7.58 -3.45
CA ILE A 73 -6.70 -6.66 -3.92
C ILE A 73 -5.39 -6.90 -3.16
N LEU A 74 -5.48 -7.03 -1.84
CA LEU A 74 -4.31 -7.30 -1.01
C LEU A 74 -3.65 -8.63 -1.32
N ASN A 75 -4.45 -9.69 -1.48
CA ASN A 75 -3.91 -11.02 -1.76
C ASN A 75 -3.21 -11.05 -3.11
N ARG A 76 -3.79 -10.40 -4.11
CA ARG A 76 -3.17 -10.32 -5.43
C ARG A 76 -1.86 -9.53 -5.39
N ALA A 77 -1.86 -8.43 -4.66
CA ALA A 77 -0.66 -7.61 -4.51
C ALA A 77 0.44 -8.36 -3.77
N ARG A 78 0.08 -9.09 -2.72
CA ARG A 78 1.05 -9.89 -1.98
C ARG A 78 1.67 -10.96 -2.86
N GLN A 79 0.87 -11.64 -3.65
CA GLN A 79 1.37 -12.65 -4.56
C GLN A 79 2.32 -12.03 -5.59
N ARG A 80 1.97 -10.88 -6.12
CA ARG A 80 2.82 -10.16 -7.06
C ARG A 80 4.16 -9.76 -6.42
N ALA A 81 4.12 -9.35 -5.16
CA ALA A 81 5.33 -8.98 -4.44
C ALA A 81 6.26 -10.19 -4.25
N VAL A 82 5.70 -11.31 -3.86
CA VAL A 82 6.49 -12.53 -3.66
C VAL A 82 7.11 -12.99 -4.98
N GLU A 83 6.36 -12.92 -6.07
CA GLU A 83 6.87 -13.30 -7.39
C GLU A 83 7.99 -12.37 -7.85
N ALA A 84 7.83 -11.06 -7.64
CA ALA A 84 8.86 -10.10 -8.01
C ALA A 84 10.15 -10.31 -7.21
N ALA A 85 10.02 -10.59 -5.92
CA ALA A 85 11.17 -10.86 -5.07
C ALA A 85 11.89 -12.15 -5.46
N ALA A 86 11.15 -13.17 -5.87
CA ALA A 86 11.73 -14.43 -6.28
C ALA A 86 12.64 -14.28 -7.49
N ASP A 87 12.32 -13.36 -8.40
CA ASP A 87 13.15 -13.10 -9.57
C ASP A 87 14.51 -12.51 -9.20
N HIS A 88 14.68 -12.05 -7.97
CA HIS A 88 15.91 -11.43 -7.50
C HIS A 88 16.58 -12.23 -6.38
N ASP A 89 16.31 -13.52 -6.32
CA ASP A 89 16.92 -14.45 -5.36
C ASP A 89 16.69 -14.05 -3.90
N GLY A 90 15.58 -13.38 -3.62
CA GLY A 90 15.31 -12.92 -2.28
C GLY A 90 14.10 -13.59 -1.66
N ASP A 91 14.21 -13.87 -0.36
CA ASP A 91 13.04 -14.18 0.44
C ASP A 91 12.48 -12.87 0.93
N LEU A 92 11.21 -12.63 0.65
CA LEU A 92 10.57 -11.40 1.07
C LEU A 92 9.53 -11.69 2.14
N ASP A 93 9.70 -11.06 3.28
CA ASP A 93 8.73 -11.11 4.36
C ASP A 93 7.65 -10.06 4.05
N THR A 94 6.45 -10.52 3.76
CA THR A 94 5.36 -9.65 3.30
C THR A 94 4.12 -9.84 4.13
N ASP A 95 3.55 -8.76 4.61
CA ASP A 95 2.26 -8.76 5.30
C ASP A 95 1.28 -7.87 4.58
N THR A 96 0.00 -8.08 4.84
CA THR A 96 -1.06 -7.24 4.28
C THR A 96 -1.88 -6.62 5.40
N LYS A 97 -2.42 -5.44 5.14
CA LYS A 97 -3.26 -4.74 6.10
C LYS A 97 -4.36 -3.97 5.38
N LEU A 98 -5.59 -4.16 5.85
CA LEU A 98 -6.73 -3.42 5.34
C LEU A 98 -6.98 -2.23 6.26
N LEU A 99 -6.95 -1.04 5.72
CA LEU A 99 -7.16 0.20 6.48
C LEU A 99 -8.49 0.80 6.07
N THR A 100 -9.01 1.70 6.89
CA THR A 100 -10.23 2.46 6.58
C THR A 100 -9.97 3.94 6.81
N GLY A 101 -10.61 4.77 6.02
CA GLY A 101 -10.51 6.22 6.13
C GLY A 101 -10.19 6.87 4.81
N ARG A 102 -9.68 8.09 4.86
CA ARG A 102 -9.18 8.76 3.66
C ARG A 102 -7.85 8.13 3.29
N PRO A 103 -7.66 7.76 2.02
CA PRO A 103 -6.45 7.03 1.66
C PRO A 103 -5.15 7.70 2.11
N SER A 104 -4.96 8.97 1.82
CA SER A 104 -3.71 9.63 2.18
C SER A 104 -3.50 9.72 3.69
N ASP A 105 -4.55 10.03 4.43
CA ASP A 105 -4.47 10.12 5.89
C ASP A 105 -4.19 8.74 6.49
N ALA A 106 -4.93 7.73 6.04
CA ALA A 106 -4.79 6.37 6.57
C ALA A 106 -3.39 5.82 6.30
N ILE A 107 -2.87 6.05 5.11
CA ILE A 107 -1.53 5.59 4.74
C ILE A 107 -0.46 6.27 5.59
N ALA A 108 -0.52 7.60 5.69
CA ALA A 108 0.49 8.36 6.44
C ALA A 108 0.45 8.03 7.94
N ASP A 109 -0.75 7.96 8.51
CA ASP A 109 -0.91 7.62 9.92
C ASP A 109 -0.43 6.21 10.23
N TYR A 110 -0.77 5.26 9.36
CA TYR A 110 -0.34 3.89 9.56
C TYR A 110 1.17 3.76 9.44
N ALA A 111 1.76 4.45 8.49
CA ALA A 111 3.21 4.45 8.31
C ALA A 111 3.92 4.95 9.57
N ASP A 112 3.40 6.03 10.17
CA ASP A 112 3.97 6.57 11.40
C ASP A 112 3.84 5.58 12.56
N ARG A 113 2.68 4.97 12.71
CA ARG A 113 2.43 4.03 13.81
C ARG A 113 3.24 2.75 13.67
N ALA A 114 3.37 2.28 12.45
CA ALA A 114 4.12 1.05 12.18
C ALA A 114 5.62 1.27 12.15
N GLY A 115 6.05 2.52 12.06
CA GLY A 115 7.49 2.83 12.03
C GLY A 115 8.17 2.42 10.74
N VAL A 116 7.47 2.54 9.60
CA VAL A 116 8.06 2.17 8.31
C VAL A 116 9.14 3.19 7.92
N ASP A 117 10.07 2.74 7.12
CA ASP A 117 11.20 3.57 6.69
C ASP A 117 10.98 4.22 5.33
N ALA A 118 10.04 3.74 4.56
CA ALA A 118 9.71 4.31 3.25
C ALA A 118 8.32 3.86 2.81
N ILE A 119 7.70 4.70 1.98
CA ILE A 119 6.38 4.43 1.42
C ILE A 119 6.49 4.40 -0.09
N TYR A 120 5.83 3.45 -0.73
CA TYR A 120 5.72 3.36 -2.18
C TYR A 120 4.27 3.50 -2.60
N VAL A 121 4.00 4.34 -3.57
CA VAL A 121 2.64 4.56 -4.09
C VAL A 121 2.70 4.65 -5.61
N GLY A 122 1.62 4.24 -6.26
CA GLY A 122 1.48 4.47 -7.69
C GLY A 122 1.18 5.93 -7.97
N ASN A 123 1.60 6.40 -9.12
CA ASN A 123 1.42 7.80 -9.50
C ASN A 123 -0.06 8.20 -9.59
N ARG A 124 -0.91 7.28 -10.07
CA ARG A 124 -2.33 7.52 -10.22
C ARG A 124 -3.11 6.32 -9.71
N GLY A 125 -4.32 6.58 -9.23
CA GLY A 125 -5.22 5.51 -8.84
C GLY A 125 -6.24 5.21 -9.93
N LEU A 126 -7.24 4.41 -9.57
CA LEU A 126 -8.26 3.98 -10.52
C LEU A 126 -9.09 5.14 -11.09
N THR A 127 -9.22 6.22 -10.33
CA THR A 127 -10.05 7.35 -10.72
C THR A 127 -9.29 8.46 -11.41
N GLU A 128 -7.98 8.32 -11.55
CA GLU A 128 -7.14 9.36 -12.14
C GLU A 128 -6.85 9.05 -13.58
N GLU A 129 -7.14 9.97 -14.47
CA GLU A 129 -6.97 9.74 -15.91
C GLU A 129 -5.83 10.53 -16.54
N ARG A 130 -5.26 11.48 -15.83
CA ARG A 130 -4.26 12.35 -16.43
C ARG A 130 -2.87 11.77 -16.34
N GLU A 131 -2.21 11.70 -17.46
CA GLU A 131 -0.95 10.98 -17.59
C GLU A 131 0.26 11.69 -17.02
N GLN A 132 0.25 12.99 -16.93
CA GLN A 132 1.45 13.74 -16.59
C GLN A 132 1.39 14.43 -15.25
N VAL A 133 0.34 14.15 -14.46
CA VAL A 133 0.14 14.80 -13.18
C VAL A 133 0.19 13.74 -12.10
N VAL A 134 0.87 14.05 -11.01
CA VAL A 134 0.87 13.17 -9.85
C VAL A 134 -0.55 13.08 -9.30
N GLY A 135 -1.04 11.88 -9.07
CA GLY A 135 -2.39 11.65 -8.57
C GLY A 135 -2.62 12.29 -7.21
N SER A 136 -3.88 12.53 -6.89
CA SER A 136 -4.25 13.24 -5.66
C SER A 136 -3.80 12.49 -4.40
N VAL A 137 -3.94 11.17 -4.38
CA VAL A 137 -3.53 10.38 -3.22
C VAL A 137 -2.01 10.41 -3.07
N ALA A 138 -1.27 10.18 -4.16
CA ALA A 138 0.18 10.18 -4.10
C ALA A 138 0.71 11.53 -3.64
N LYS A 139 0.16 12.62 -4.17
CA LYS A 139 0.55 13.96 -3.77
C LYS A 139 0.27 14.23 -2.29
N SER A 140 -0.89 13.81 -1.81
CA SER A 140 -1.26 14.02 -0.42
C SER A 140 -0.40 13.16 0.52
N VAL A 141 -0.05 11.96 0.11
CA VAL A 141 0.84 11.11 0.90
C VAL A 141 2.22 11.77 1.02
N VAL A 142 2.74 12.30 -0.08
CA VAL A 142 4.03 13.02 -0.06
C VAL A 142 3.96 14.19 0.91
N ASP A 143 2.88 14.94 0.91
CA ASP A 143 2.74 16.09 1.80
C ASP A 143 2.64 15.70 3.28
N LYS A 144 2.04 14.57 3.58
CA LYS A 144 1.76 14.18 4.97
C LYS A 144 2.79 13.25 5.57
N ALA A 145 3.51 12.52 4.75
CA ALA A 145 4.44 11.51 5.25
C ALA A 145 5.65 12.15 5.93
N THR A 146 6.13 11.46 6.96
CA THR A 146 7.34 11.88 7.66
C THR A 146 8.55 11.05 7.21
N VAL A 147 8.35 10.15 6.26
CA VAL A 147 9.41 9.29 5.71
C VAL A 147 9.47 9.47 4.20
N PRO A 148 10.52 9.01 3.54
CA PRO A 148 10.59 9.11 2.08
C PRO A 148 9.44 8.41 1.40
N VAL A 149 8.94 9.02 0.34
CA VAL A 149 7.86 8.46 -0.48
C VAL A 149 8.34 8.32 -1.91
N THR A 150 8.23 7.12 -2.45
CA THR A 150 8.58 6.85 -3.83
C THR A 150 7.28 6.74 -4.63
N VAL A 151 7.16 7.56 -5.66
CA VAL A 151 5.99 7.57 -6.52
C VAL A 151 6.35 6.84 -7.81
N ILE A 152 5.64 5.77 -8.10
CA ILE A 152 5.93 4.95 -9.29
C ILE A 152 4.99 5.35 -10.41
N ARG A 153 5.57 5.66 -11.54
CA ARG A 153 4.83 6.05 -12.74
C ARG A 153 4.59 4.90 -13.67
#